data_6f870acddf4fbb1df5048026239cb36a
#
_entry.id   6f870acddf4fbb1df5048026239cb36a
#
_cell.length_a   1.000
_cell.length_b   1.000
_cell.length_c   1.000
_cell.angle_alpha   90.00
_cell.angle_beta   90.00
_cell.angle_gamma   90.00
#
_symmetry.space_group_name_H-M   'P 1'
#
loop_
_entity.id
_entity.type
_entity.pdbx_description
1 polymer ?
#
loop_
_entity_poly.entity_id
_entity_poly.type
_entity_poly.pdbx_seq_one_letter_code
_entity_poly.pdbx_strand_id
1 'polypeptide(L)'
;KAVMAAMGSPLTNKYAEGYPGKRFYGGCSCVDEVEALAIERAKELFGCEYANVQPHSGAQANMAVFFAMLQTGDTVMGMNLDHGGHLTHGSPANMSGTYFKPVYYGVNDDGVIDYEEVRRIAIENKPKLIVAGASAYARVIDFKKFREIADEVGAYLMVDMAHIAGLVAGGQHPSPIPYADVVTTTTHKTLRGPRGGLILSSAENAKKFNFNKAVFPGIQGGPLMHVIAAKAVCFKEALQPEFKDYAKMIVENAQALCKGLQKRGIDIVSGGTDNHLMLVDLRSLGVTGKQMENLLDEVNITCNKNAIPNDPQSPFVTSGVRLGTAAVTSRGMKPEDMDKIAEAIAMTLKEEGSQEKAKAIVKELTDKYPLVG
;
A
#
# COMPACT_ATOMS: atom_id res chain seq x y z
N LYS A 1 14.49 -12.90 -7.47
CA LYS A 1 14.90 -13.43 -8.80
C LYS A 1 13.73 -14.18 -9.49
N ALA A 2 13.08 -15.12 -8.82
CA ALA A 2 12.02 -15.93 -9.44
C ALA A 2 10.82 -15.08 -9.91
N VAL A 3 10.40 -14.08 -9.15
CA VAL A 3 9.35 -13.12 -9.57
C VAL A 3 9.75 -12.41 -10.86
N MET A 4 10.99 -11.93 -10.97
CA MET A 4 11.50 -11.26 -12.18
C MET A 4 11.60 -12.19 -13.37
N ALA A 5 11.99 -13.46 -13.16
CA ALA A 5 12.02 -14.46 -14.21
C ALA A 5 10.61 -14.76 -14.78
N ALA A 6 9.61 -14.86 -13.90
CA ALA A 6 8.22 -15.02 -14.32
C ALA A 6 7.71 -13.80 -15.10
N MET A 7 8.05 -12.57 -14.66
CA MET A 7 7.72 -11.32 -15.35
C MET A 7 8.30 -11.26 -16.78
N GLY A 8 9.49 -11.81 -17.01
CA GLY A 8 10.15 -11.87 -18.31
C GLY A 8 9.79 -13.08 -19.14
N SER A 9 8.79 -13.87 -18.75
CA SER A 9 8.44 -15.12 -19.43
C SER A 9 7.61 -14.89 -20.70
N PRO A 10 7.58 -15.88 -21.65
CA PRO A 10 6.77 -15.81 -22.86
C PRO A 10 5.25 -15.86 -22.60
N LEU A 11 4.81 -16.04 -21.37
CA LEU A 11 3.38 -16.00 -21.00
C LEU A 11 2.70 -14.68 -21.38
N THR A 12 3.46 -13.59 -21.54
CA THR A 12 2.93 -12.32 -22.06
C THR A 12 2.29 -12.44 -23.44
N ASN A 13 2.68 -13.43 -24.23
CA ASN A 13 2.18 -13.63 -25.59
C ASN A 13 0.80 -14.29 -25.62
N LYS A 14 0.36 -14.96 -24.55
CA LYS A 14 -0.89 -15.71 -24.55
C LYS A 14 -2.11 -14.86 -24.24
N TYR A 15 -3.00 -14.71 -25.20
CA TYR A 15 -4.32 -14.13 -25.00
C TYR A 15 -5.22 -15.11 -24.22
N ALA A 16 -5.74 -14.65 -23.06
CA ALA A 16 -6.49 -15.50 -22.13
C ALA A 16 -7.71 -14.79 -21.51
N GLU A 17 -8.45 -14.01 -22.30
CA GLU A 17 -9.70 -13.35 -21.85
C GLU A 17 -10.66 -14.37 -21.25
N GLY A 18 -11.28 -14.00 -20.16
CA GLY A 18 -12.10 -14.86 -19.33
C GLY A 18 -11.37 -15.36 -18.08
N TYR A 19 -11.76 -16.51 -17.59
CA TYR A 19 -11.25 -17.11 -16.34
C TYR A 19 -10.92 -18.59 -16.55
N PRO A 20 -10.16 -19.25 -15.66
CA PRO A 20 -9.84 -20.67 -15.79
C PRO A 20 -11.06 -21.51 -16.09
N GLY A 21 -10.97 -22.35 -17.13
CA GLY A 21 -12.05 -23.18 -17.62
C GLY A 21 -13.18 -22.46 -18.38
N LYS A 22 -13.13 -21.13 -18.48
CA LYS A 22 -14.13 -20.28 -19.16
C LYS A 22 -13.45 -19.15 -19.95
N ARG A 23 -12.58 -19.53 -20.89
CA ARG A 23 -11.84 -18.59 -21.75
C ARG A 23 -12.55 -18.34 -23.07
N PHE A 24 -12.36 -17.16 -23.61
CA PHE A 24 -12.83 -16.84 -24.96
C PHE A 24 -11.93 -17.40 -26.06
N TYR A 25 -10.68 -17.75 -25.73
CA TYR A 25 -9.68 -18.29 -26.66
C TYR A 25 -9.32 -19.73 -26.31
N GLY A 26 -9.01 -20.52 -27.34
CA GLY A 26 -8.45 -21.85 -27.17
C GLY A 26 -6.99 -21.83 -26.68
N GLY A 27 -6.45 -23.00 -26.35
CA GLY A 27 -5.05 -23.18 -25.97
C GLY A 27 -4.69 -22.59 -24.61
N CYS A 28 -5.64 -22.50 -23.69
CA CYS A 28 -5.44 -21.85 -22.38
C CYS A 28 -5.16 -22.82 -21.21
N SER A 29 -5.02 -24.12 -21.47
CA SER A 29 -4.84 -25.11 -20.40
C SER A 29 -3.67 -24.78 -19.46
N CYS A 30 -2.50 -24.44 -20.01
CA CYS A 30 -1.34 -24.07 -19.18
C CYS A 30 -1.54 -22.77 -18.39
N VAL A 31 -2.14 -21.75 -18.99
CA VAL A 31 -2.40 -20.47 -18.28
C VAL A 31 -3.53 -20.62 -17.27
N ASP A 32 -4.47 -21.55 -17.46
CA ASP A 32 -5.48 -21.89 -16.48
C ASP A 32 -4.85 -22.45 -15.20
N GLU A 33 -3.87 -23.34 -15.33
CA GLU A 33 -3.10 -23.86 -14.20
C GLU A 33 -2.35 -22.74 -13.47
N VAL A 34 -1.71 -21.84 -14.21
CA VAL A 34 -0.97 -20.68 -13.64
C VAL A 34 -1.90 -19.76 -12.87
N GLU A 35 -3.05 -19.40 -13.44
CA GLU A 35 -3.99 -18.52 -12.77
C GLU A 35 -4.67 -19.18 -11.58
N ALA A 36 -5.08 -20.44 -11.70
CA ALA A 36 -5.63 -21.22 -10.60
C ALA A 36 -4.65 -21.30 -9.43
N LEU A 37 -3.36 -21.56 -9.71
CA LEU A 37 -2.31 -21.58 -8.70
C LEU A 37 -2.14 -20.23 -7.98
N ALA A 38 -2.19 -19.12 -8.72
CA ALA A 38 -2.13 -17.78 -8.13
C ALA A 38 -3.34 -17.50 -7.22
N ILE A 39 -4.54 -17.90 -7.66
CA ILE A 39 -5.78 -17.75 -6.89
C ILE A 39 -5.71 -18.55 -5.59
N GLU A 40 -5.36 -19.83 -5.65
CA GLU A 40 -5.28 -20.70 -4.46
C GLU A 40 -4.25 -20.21 -3.46
N ARG A 41 -3.07 -19.80 -3.93
CA ARG A 41 -2.01 -19.24 -3.06
C ARG A 41 -2.43 -17.90 -2.43
N ALA A 42 -3.14 -17.04 -3.13
CA ALA A 42 -3.68 -15.80 -2.56
C ALA A 42 -4.70 -16.08 -1.46
N LYS A 43 -5.60 -17.05 -1.70
CA LYS A 43 -6.60 -17.47 -0.71
C LYS A 43 -5.94 -18.04 0.55
N GLU A 44 -4.95 -18.91 0.38
CA GLU A 44 -4.18 -19.50 1.48
C GLU A 44 -3.42 -18.41 2.26
N LEU A 45 -2.72 -17.52 1.57
CA LEU A 45 -1.88 -16.49 2.17
C LEU A 45 -2.67 -15.52 3.06
N PHE A 46 -3.86 -15.11 2.62
CA PHE A 46 -4.66 -14.12 3.30
C PHE A 46 -5.83 -14.72 4.09
N GLY A 47 -6.08 -16.03 3.99
CA GLY A 47 -7.16 -16.70 4.71
C GLY A 47 -8.54 -16.28 4.24
N CYS A 48 -8.77 -16.20 2.93
CA CYS A 48 -10.06 -15.82 2.33
C CYS A 48 -10.58 -16.89 1.37
N GLU A 49 -11.87 -16.81 1.04
CA GLU A 49 -12.53 -17.80 0.19
C GLU A 49 -12.49 -17.47 -1.30
N TYR A 50 -12.26 -16.21 -1.63
CA TYR A 50 -12.24 -15.71 -3.01
C TYR A 50 -11.04 -14.79 -3.25
N ALA A 51 -10.42 -14.96 -4.41
CA ALA A 51 -9.38 -14.08 -4.93
C ALA A 51 -9.55 -13.86 -6.43
N ASN A 52 -9.40 -12.62 -6.90
CA ASN A 52 -9.23 -12.29 -8.31
C ASN A 52 -7.83 -11.70 -8.50
N VAL A 53 -7.00 -12.37 -9.29
CA VAL A 53 -5.59 -12.03 -9.53
C VAL A 53 -5.38 -11.24 -10.82
N GLN A 54 -6.45 -10.93 -11.57
CA GLN A 54 -6.36 -10.27 -12.87
C GLN A 54 -6.21 -8.75 -12.84
N PRO A 55 -6.56 -7.97 -11.78
CA PRO A 55 -6.35 -6.53 -11.81
C PRO A 55 -4.91 -6.16 -12.16
N HIS A 56 -4.74 -5.29 -13.18
CA HIS A 56 -3.42 -4.86 -13.66
C HIS A 56 -2.70 -3.98 -12.64
N SER A 57 -3.46 -3.29 -11.80
CA SER A 57 -2.93 -2.40 -10.74
C SER A 57 -3.88 -2.33 -9.55
N GLY A 58 -3.41 -1.78 -8.42
CA GLY A 58 -4.27 -1.48 -7.28
C GLY A 58 -5.39 -0.50 -7.62
N ALA A 59 -5.11 0.50 -8.44
CA ALA A 59 -6.13 1.46 -8.92
C ALA A 59 -7.25 0.76 -9.71
N GLN A 60 -6.91 -0.20 -10.57
CA GLN A 60 -7.90 -0.98 -11.31
C GLN A 60 -8.63 -1.98 -10.43
N ALA A 61 -8.00 -2.55 -9.40
CA ALA A 61 -8.70 -3.34 -8.40
C ALA A 61 -9.76 -2.51 -7.68
N ASN A 62 -9.43 -1.29 -7.25
CA ASN A 62 -10.37 -0.37 -6.62
C ASN A 62 -11.48 0.03 -7.58
N MET A 63 -11.15 0.35 -8.84
CA MET A 63 -12.14 0.68 -9.87
C MET A 63 -13.13 -0.48 -10.11
N ALA A 64 -12.65 -1.73 -10.16
CA ALA A 64 -13.51 -2.90 -10.32
C ALA A 64 -14.48 -3.06 -9.13
N VAL A 65 -14.00 -2.84 -7.91
CA VAL A 65 -14.83 -2.87 -6.71
C VAL A 65 -15.90 -1.77 -6.75
N PHE A 66 -15.53 -0.55 -7.09
CA PHE A 66 -16.51 0.54 -7.23
C PHE A 66 -17.52 0.26 -8.33
N PHE A 67 -17.08 -0.26 -9.47
CA PHE A 67 -17.97 -0.65 -10.56
C PHE A 67 -18.96 -1.76 -10.16
N ALA A 68 -18.52 -2.71 -9.30
CA ALA A 68 -19.36 -3.80 -8.82
C ALA A 68 -20.39 -3.39 -7.76
N MET A 69 -20.02 -2.44 -6.88
CA MET A 69 -20.76 -2.17 -5.65
C MET A 69 -21.53 -0.86 -5.65
N LEU A 70 -21.22 0.06 -6.56
CA LEU A 70 -21.73 1.43 -6.55
C LEU A 70 -22.42 1.80 -7.86
N GLN A 71 -23.27 2.82 -7.76
CA GLN A 71 -23.82 3.56 -8.92
C GLN A 71 -23.18 4.95 -8.96
N THR A 72 -23.09 5.53 -10.16
CA THR A 72 -22.64 6.92 -10.31
C THR A 72 -23.44 7.85 -9.42
N GLY A 73 -22.74 8.67 -8.63
CA GLY A 73 -23.34 9.62 -7.68
C GLY A 73 -23.55 9.05 -6.27
N ASP A 74 -23.29 7.78 -6.02
CA ASP A 74 -23.29 7.23 -4.66
C ASP A 74 -22.23 7.92 -3.78
N THR A 75 -22.53 8.06 -2.49
CA THR A 75 -21.58 8.63 -1.53
C THR A 75 -20.56 7.58 -1.09
N VAL A 76 -19.29 7.93 -1.19
CA VAL A 76 -18.14 7.11 -0.78
C VAL A 76 -17.33 7.87 0.26
N MET A 77 -17.02 7.22 1.39
CA MET A 77 -16.18 7.81 2.42
C MET A 77 -14.80 7.19 2.41
N GLY A 78 -13.74 8.00 2.33
CA GLY A 78 -12.34 7.57 2.36
C GLY A 78 -11.48 8.50 3.18
N MET A 79 -10.22 8.11 3.41
CA MET A 79 -9.26 8.99 4.09
C MET A 79 -8.90 10.17 3.19
N ASN A 80 -8.86 11.37 3.77
CA ASN A 80 -8.40 12.57 3.09
C ASN A 80 -6.97 12.37 2.54
N LEU A 81 -6.74 12.81 1.30
CA LEU A 81 -5.44 12.69 0.63
C LEU A 81 -4.33 13.39 1.43
N ASP A 82 -4.60 14.58 1.98
CA ASP A 82 -3.64 15.36 2.76
C ASP A 82 -3.34 14.72 4.13
N HIS A 83 -4.18 13.81 4.59
CA HIS A 83 -4.01 13.03 5.83
C HIS A 83 -3.46 11.61 5.59
N GLY A 84 -3.05 11.30 4.37
CA GLY A 84 -2.43 10.02 4.03
C GLY A 84 -3.30 9.07 3.21
N GLY A 85 -4.46 9.50 2.71
CA GLY A 85 -5.31 8.73 1.81
C GLY A 85 -4.63 8.44 0.46
N HIS A 86 -5.28 7.60 -0.35
CA HIS A 86 -4.84 7.32 -1.72
C HIS A 86 -5.71 8.09 -2.74
N LEU A 87 -5.14 8.41 -3.90
CA LEU A 87 -5.88 9.08 -4.99
C LEU A 87 -7.20 8.37 -5.34
N THR A 88 -7.21 7.04 -5.34
CA THR A 88 -8.39 6.24 -5.67
C THR A 88 -9.43 6.14 -4.55
N HIS A 89 -9.24 6.84 -3.44
CA HIS A 89 -10.18 6.90 -2.32
C HIS A 89 -11.06 8.16 -2.34
N GLY A 90 -11.31 8.73 -3.51
CA GLY A 90 -12.21 9.87 -3.70
C GLY A 90 -11.54 11.18 -4.10
N SER A 91 -10.26 11.19 -4.47
CA SER A 91 -9.59 12.41 -4.93
C SER A 91 -10.32 13.00 -6.15
N PRO A 92 -10.56 14.33 -6.20
CA PRO A 92 -11.18 14.99 -7.35
C PRO A 92 -10.44 14.78 -8.68
N ALA A 93 -9.13 14.50 -8.62
CA ALA A 93 -8.31 14.21 -9.79
C ALA A 93 -8.44 12.76 -10.29
N ASN A 94 -9.17 11.91 -9.57
CA ASN A 94 -9.35 10.49 -9.87
C ASN A 94 -10.80 10.17 -10.22
N MET A 95 -11.02 9.08 -10.96
CA MET A 95 -12.37 8.62 -11.30
C MET A 95 -13.27 8.47 -10.06
N SER A 96 -12.70 8.07 -8.91
CA SER A 96 -13.43 7.92 -7.66
C SER A 96 -14.03 9.22 -7.13
N GLY A 97 -13.37 10.36 -7.35
CA GLY A 97 -13.92 11.68 -7.02
C GLY A 97 -14.76 12.31 -8.12
N THR A 98 -14.68 11.77 -9.37
CA THR A 98 -15.44 12.28 -10.52
C THR A 98 -16.80 11.61 -10.64
N TYR A 99 -16.89 10.30 -10.45
CA TYR A 99 -18.13 9.54 -10.63
C TYR A 99 -18.95 9.40 -9.34
N PHE A 100 -18.34 9.58 -8.18
CA PHE A 100 -19.00 9.42 -6.87
C PHE A 100 -18.97 10.72 -6.08
N LYS A 101 -19.73 10.76 -5.00
CA LYS A 101 -19.71 11.87 -4.04
C LYS A 101 -18.78 11.53 -2.89
N PRO A 102 -17.51 11.98 -2.92
CA PRO A 102 -16.58 11.67 -1.87
C PRO A 102 -16.84 12.50 -0.62
N VAL A 103 -16.75 11.85 0.53
CA VAL A 103 -16.62 12.47 1.84
C VAL A 103 -15.39 11.92 2.53
N TYR A 104 -14.76 12.70 3.39
CA TYR A 104 -13.43 12.35 3.89
C TYR A 104 -13.40 12.34 5.40
N TYR A 105 -12.75 11.32 5.96
CA TYR A 105 -12.26 11.32 7.32
C TYR A 105 -10.76 11.61 7.32
N GLY A 106 -10.23 11.98 8.48
CA GLY A 106 -8.82 12.32 8.62
C GLY A 106 -8.20 11.72 9.85
N VAL A 107 -7.10 12.34 10.25
CA VAL A 107 -6.41 12.11 11.52
C VAL A 107 -6.57 13.33 12.42
N ASN A 108 -6.44 13.11 13.72
CA ASN A 108 -6.40 14.19 14.72
C ASN A 108 -5.03 14.92 14.70
N ASP A 109 -4.86 15.90 15.60
CA ASP A 109 -3.63 16.68 15.69
C ASP A 109 -2.39 15.85 16.04
N ASP A 110 -2.58 14.69 16.66
CA ASP A 110 -1.51 13.72 16.95
C ASP A 110 -1.15 12.84 15.73
N GLY A 111 -1.83 13.02 14.61
CA GLY A 111 -1.61 12.23 13.39
C GLY A 111 -2.19 10.82 13.45
N VAL A 112 -3.21 10.58 14.28
CA VAL A 112 -3.87 9.28 14.48
C VAL A 112 -5.32 9.34 14.04
N ILE A 113 -5.84 8.28 13.42
CA ILE A 113 -7.25 8.20 13.02
C ILE A 113 -8.14 8.35 14.26
N ASP A 114 -9.02 9.35 14.23
CA ASP A 114 -10.06 9.53 15.22
C ASP A 114 -11.33 8.79 14.80
N TYR A 115 -11.58 7.64 15.40
CA TYR A 115 -12.71 6.78 15.03
C TYR A 115 -14.07 7.38 15.42
N GLU A 116 -14.14 8.26 16.43
CA GLU A 116 -15.36 8.98 16.75
C GLU A 116 -15.70 10.01 15.66
N GLU A 117 -14.69 10.67 15.14
CA GLU A 117 -14.85 11.58 14.00
C GLU A 117 -15.24 10.82 12.73
N VAL A 118 -14.62 9.66 12.46
CA VAL A 118 -15.03 8.75 11.36
C VAL A 118 -16.51 8.38 11.50
N ARG A 119 -16.94 8.01 12.70
CA ARG A 119 -18.33 7.64 12.99
C ARG A 119 -19.27 8.84 12.76
N ARG A 120 -18.92 10.02 13.27
CA ARG A 120 -19.72 11.25 13.08
C ARG A 120 -19.93 11.56 11.60
N ILE A 121 -18.87 11.55 10.80
CA ILE A 121 -18.92 11.80 9.35
C ILE A 121 -19.78 10.75 8.64
N ALA A 122 -19.66 9.47 9.03
CA ALA A 122 -20.46 8.39 8.47
C ALA A 122 -21.95 8.56 8.75
N ILE A 123 -22.32 8.93 9.97
CA ILE A 123 -23.73 9.18 10.37
C ILE A 123 -24.31 10.35 9.58
N GLU A 124 -23.58 11.45 9.47
CA GLU A 124 -24.03 12.65 8.76
C GLU A 124 -24.22 12.43 7.25
N ASN A 125 -23.32 11.69 6.62
CA ASN A 125 -23.28 11.55 5.17
C ASN A 125 -23.86 10.23 4.64
N LYS A 126 -24.06 9.23 5.49
CA LYS A 126 -24.61 7.90 5.14
C LYS A 126 -23.99 7.33 3.87
N PRO A 127 -22.66 7.14 3.83
CA PRO A 127 -21.99 6.62 2.65
C PRO A 127 -22.50 5.21 2.33
N LYS A 128 -22.53 4.86 1.05
CA LYS A 128 -22.82 3.50 0.63
C LYS A 128 -21.61 2.58 0.79
N LEU A 129 -20.40 3.14 0.69
CA LEU A 129 -19.14 2.44 0.86
C LEU A 129 -18.20 3.28 1.72
N ILE A 130 -17.59 2.64 2.71
CA ILE A 130 -16.47 3.19 3.48
C ILE A 130 -15.20 2.48 3.03
N VAL A 131 -14.18 3.27 2.68
CA VAL A 131 -12.85 2.79 2.30
C VAL A 131 -11.89 3.03 3.45
N ALA A 132 -11.40 1.97 4.07
CA ALA A 132 -10.30 2.02 5.02
C ALA A 132 -8.99 1.66 4.33
N GLY A 133 -7.89 2.24 4.79
CA GLY A 133 -6.56 2.06 4.22
C GLY A 133 -5.91 3.39 3.89
N ALA A 134 -4.59 3.40 3.83
CA ALA A 134 -3.81 4.61 3.66
C ALA A 134 -2.51 4.37 2.91
N SER A 135 -2.01 5.42 2.23
CA SER A 135 -0.71 5.44 1.57
C SER A 135 0.39 6.02 2.48
N ALA A 136 0.01 6.81 3.48
CA ALA A 136 0.93 7.55 4.34
C ALA A 136 0.39 7.64 5.78
N TYR A 137 0.19 6.50 6.41
CA TYR A 137 -0.27 6.39 7.79
C TYR A 137 0.62 5.39 8.55
N ALA A 138 1.21 5.83 9.65
CA ALA A 138 2.27 5.09 10.33
C ALA A 138 1.77 4.20 11.49
N ARG A 139 0.48 4.22 11.81
CA ARG A 139 -0.08 3.47 12.94
C ARG A 139 -0.95 2.31 12.48
N VAL A 140 -1.26 1.43 13.41
CA VAL A 140 -2.20 0.32 13.16
C VAL A 140 -3.58 0.87 12.82
N ILE A 141 -4.22 0.28 11.83
CA ILE A 141 -5.61 0.57 11.47
C ILE A 141 -6.51 -0.48 12.14
N ASP A 142 -7.49 0.00 12.91
CA ASP A 142 -8.47 -0.87 13.57
C ASP A 142 -9.65 -1.14 12.62
N PHE A 143 -9.56 -2.24 11.90
CA PHE A 143 -10.61 -2.64 10.94
C PHE A 143 -11.91 -3.05 11.63
N LYS A 144 -11.85 -3.50 12.88
CA LYS A 144 -13.04 -3.83 13.66
C LYS A 144 -13.89 -2.59 13.92
N LYS A 145 -13.26 -1.48 14.31
CA LYS A 145 -13.95 -0.20 14.49
C LYS A 145 -14.57 0.31 13.19
N PHE A 146 -13.85 0.20 12.06
CA PHE A 146 -14.45 0.51 10.76
C PHE A 146 -15.65 -0.36 10.44
N ARG A 147 -15.62 -1.65 10.75
CA ARG A 147 -16.77 -2.56 10.57
C ARG A 147 -17.96 -2.12 11.41
N GLU A 148 -17.75 -1.82 12.68
CA GLU A 148 -18.81 -1.37 13.58
C GLU A 148 -19.46 -0.07 13.08
N ILE A 149 -18.66 0.89 12.60
CA ILE A 149 -19.17 2.14 12.02
C ILE A 149 -19.96 1.87 10.73
N ALA A 150 -19.42 1.04 9.85
CA ALA A 150 -20.11 0.69 8.59
C ALA A 150 -21.44 0.01 8.85
N ASP A 151 -21.53 -0.92 9.81
CA ASP A 151 -22.76 -1.58 10.19
C ASP A 151 -23.80 -0.59 10.76
N GLU A 152 -23.36 0.37 11.59
CA GLU A 152 -24.24 1.38 12.17
C GLU A 152 -24.96 2.23 11.11
N VAL A 153 -24.29 2.54 10.02
CA VAL A 153 -24.85 3.39 8.95
C VAL A 153 -25.35 2.59 7.74
N GLY A 154 -25.25 1.26 7.77
CA GLY A 154 -25.66 0.37 6.68
C GLY A 154 -24.76 0.47 5.44
N ALA A 155 -23.49 0.83 5.63
CA ALA A 155 -22.51 0.92 4.56
C ALA A 155 -21.76 -0.42 4.36
N TYR A 156 -21.24 -0.62 3.14
CA TYR A 156 -20.23 -1.64 2.89
C TYR A 156 -18.86 -1.14 3.36
N LEU A 157 -18.01 -2.07 3.79
CA LEU A 157 -16.62 -1.80 4.14
C LEU A 157 -15.67 -2.41 3.10
N MET A 158 -14.93 -1.56 2.42
CA MET A 158 -13.80 -1.92 1.59
C MET A 158 -12.51 -1.58 2.34
N VAL A 159 -11.54 -2.48 2.35
CA VAL A 159 -10.21 -2.19 2.84
C VAL A 159 -9.20 -2.28 1.70
N ASP A 160 -8.50 -1.18 1.45
CA ASP A 160 -7.33 -1.15 0.58
C ASP A 160 -6.08 -1.30 1.45
N MET A 161 -5.54 -2.53 1.48
CA MET A 161 -4.34 -2.84 2.28
C MET A 161 -3.04 -2.76 1.48
N ALA A 162 -3.02 -2.07 0.36
CA ALA A 162 -1.88 -2.07 -0.57
C ALA A 162 -0.53 -1.81 0.10
N HIS A 163 -0.45 -0.83 1.00
CA HIS A 163 0.78 -0.50 1.71
C HIS A 163 1.21 -1.56 2.73
N ILE A 164 0.26 -2.19 3.38
CA ILE A 164 0.50 -3.11 4.51
C ILE A 164 0.29 -4.58 4.17
N ALA A 165 0.01 -4.93 2.91
CA ALA A 165 -0.32 -6.31 2.54
C ALA A 165 0.77 -7.32 2.93
N GLY A 166 2.04 -6.97 2.79
CA GLY A 166 3.15 -7.81 3.23
C GLY A 166 3.22 -7.94 4.74
N LEU A 167 2.85 -6.90 5.49
CA LEU A 167 2.79 -6.94 6.95
C LEU A 167 1.61 -7.78 7.45
N VAL A 168 0.46 -7.70 6.76
CA VAL A 168 -0.69 -8.57 7.04
C VAL A 168 -0.32 -10.03 6.76
N ALA A 169 0.26 -10.34 5.60
CA ALA A 169 0.70 -11.68 5.24
C ALA A 169 1.76 -12.23 6.22
N GLY A 170 2.66 -11.39 6.70
CA GLY A 170 3.71 -11.73 7.67
C GLY A 170 3.27 -11.68 9.13
N GLY A 171 2.01 -11.37 9.42
CA GLY A 171 1.47 -11.33 10.78
C GLY A 171 1.92 -10.13 11.63
N GLN A 172 2.38 -9.04 11.00
CA GLN A 172 2.83 -7.82 11.66
C GLN A 172 1.79 -6.70 11.69
N HIS A 173 0.66 -6.89 11.05
CA HIS A 173 -0.51 -6.00 11.10
C HIS A 173 -1.78 -6.85 11.12
N PRO A 174 -2.83 -6.43 11.84
CA PRO A 174 -4.12 -7.13 11.83
C PRO A 174 -4.66 -7.31 10.41
N SER A 175 -5.27 -8.46 10.15
CA SER A 175 -5.91 -8.76 8.87
C SER A 175 -7.25 -8.04 8.75
N PRO A 176 -7.55 -7.40 7.60
CA PRO A 176 -8.88 -6.86 7.32
C PRO A 176 -9.91 -7.91 6.91
N ILE A 177 -9.49 -9.10 6.51
CA ILE A 177 -10.36 -10.14 5.95
C ILE A 177 -11.59 -10.47 6.83
N PRO A 178 -11.47 -10.59 8.16
CA PRO A 178 -12.64 -10.90 8.99
C PRO A 178 -13.69 -9.78 9.08
N TYR A 179 -13.33 -8.57 8.66
CA TYR A 179 -14.17 -7.38 8.88
C TYR A 179 -14.68 -6.73 7.59
N ALA A 180 -13.95 -6.84 6.51
CA ALA A 180 -14.28 -6.16 5.25
C ALA A 180 -15.24 -6.99 4.39
N ASP A 181 -16.14 -6.30 3.67
CA ASP A 181 -16.92 -6.92 2.59
C ASP A 181 -16.05 -7.28 1.40
N VAL A 182 -15.03 -6.47 1.14
CA VAL A 182 -14.03 -6.68 0.10
C VAL A 182 -12.70 -6.06 0.51
N VAL A 183 -11.60 -6.72 0.14
CA VAL A 183 -10.25 -6.23 0.34
C VAL A 183 -9.56 -6.11 -1.00
N THR A 184 -8.90 -4.99 -1.24
CA THR A 184 -8.02 -4.79 -2.39
C THR A 184 -6.59 -4.59 -1.94
N THR A 185 -5.66 -4.88 -2.83
CA THR A 185 -4.25 -4.59 -2.60
C THR A 185 -3.48 -4.47 -3.90
N THR A 186 -2.30 -3.89 -3.82
CA THR A 186 -1.23 -4.08 -4.79
C THR A 186 -0.38 -5.29 -4.40
N THR A 187 0.41 -5.80 -5.33
CA THR A 187 1.32 -6.93 -5.08
C THR A 187 2.80 -6.53 -4.96
N HIS A 188 3.14 -5.26 -5.21
CA HIS A 188 4.52 -4.77 -5.41
C HIS A 188 5.08 -3.85 -4.30
N LYS A 189 4.39 -3.70 -3.17
CA LYS A 189 4.86 -2.90 -2.03
C LYS A 189 5.47 -3.83 -0.96
N THR A 190 5.00 -3.80 0.27
CA THR A 190 5.50 -4.69 1.33
C THR A 190 5.35 -6.18 1.00
N LEU A 191 4.42 -6.56 0.12
CA LEU A 191 4.27 -7.93 -0.36
C LEU A 191 5.43 -8.39 -1.28
N ARG A 192 6.20 -7.46 -1.83
CA ARG A 192 7.45 -7.69 -2.59
C ARG A 192 7.26 -8.53 -3.86
N GLY A 193 6.11 -8.38 -4.52
CA GLY A 193 5.77 -9.08 -5.76
C GLY A 193 5.87 -8.20 -7.02
N PRO A 194 5.30 -8.67 -8.13
CA PRO A 194 5.22 -7.90 -9.37
C PRO A 194 4.26 -6.73 -9.20
N ARG A 195 4.38 -5.70 -10.06
CA ARG A 195 3.36 -4.66 -10.15
C ARG A 195 2.05 -5.27 -10.62
N GLY A 196 0.99 -5.07 -9.84
CA GLY A 196 -0.32 -5.61 -10.10
C GLY A 196 -1.27 -5.33 -8.95
N GLY A 197 -2.52 -5.74 -9.12
CA GLY A 197 -3.58 -5.64 -8.12
C GLY A 197 -4.17 -7.01 -7.76
N LEU A 198 -4.98 -7.03 -6.72
CA LEU A 198 -5.62 -8.21 -6.18
C LEU A 198 -6.94 -7.80 -5.51
N ILE A 199 -7.99 -8.60 -5.67
CA ILE A 199 -9.27 -8.46 -4.97
C ILE A 199 -9.52 -9.73 -4.17
N LEU A 200 -9.86 -9.58 -2.90
CA LEU A 200 -10.12 -10.66 -1.95
C LEU A 200 -11.49 -10.46 -1.28
N SER A 201 -12.23 -11.53 -1.05
CA SER A 201 -13.48 -11.46 -0.29
C SER A 201 -13.92 -12.84 0.22
N SER A 202 -15.09 -12.89 0.89
CA SER A 202 -15.83 -14.12 1.08
C SER A 202 -16.42 -14.63 -0.24
N ALA A 203 -16.75 -15.91 -0.31
CA ALA A 203 -17.45 -16.50 -1.45
C ALA A 203 -18.85 -15.87 -1.65
N GLU A 204 -19.54 -15.55 -0.55
CA GLU A 204 -20.85 -14.89 -0.56
C GLU A 204 -20.78 -13.53 -1.24
N ASN A 205 -19.87 -12.65 -0.80
CA ASN A 205 -19.71 -11.32 -1.37
C ASN A 205 -19.21 -11.37 -2.83
N ALA A 206 -18.32 -12.31 -3.15
CA ALA A 206 -17.88 -12.52 -4.52
C ALA A 206 -19.03 -12.87 -5.46
N LYS A 207 -19.97 -13.70 -5.01
CA LYS A 207 -21.19 -14.05 -5.76
C LYS A 207 -22.16 -12.87 -5.83
N LYS A 208 -22.40 -12.19 -4.70
CA LYS A 208 -23.32 -11.06 -4.59
C LYS A 208 -22.95 -9.91 -5.53
N PHE A 209 -21.68 -9.51 -5.55
CA PHE A 209 -21.19 -8.37 -6.31
C PHE A 209 -20.60 -8.74 -7.67
N ASN A 210 -20.35 -10.03 -7.92
CA ASN A 210 -19.76 -10.53 -9.15
C ASN A 210 -18.47 -9.79 -9.56
N PHE A 211 -17.48 -9.77 -8.66
CA PHE A 211 -16.21 -9.08 -8.90
C PHE A 211 -15.48 -9.58 -10.16
N ASN A 212 -15.62 -10.86 -10.52
CA ASN A 212 -15.06 -11.38 -11.76
C ASN A 212 -15.59 -10.62 -12.98
N LYS A 213 -16.92 -10.43 -13.06
CA LYS A 213 -17.54 -9.68 -14.16
C LYS A 213 -17.11 -8.20 -14.14
N ALA A 214 -16.93 -7.62 -12.96
CA ALA A 214 -16.49 -6.25 -12.83
C ALA A 214 -15.05 -6.04 -13.35
N VAL A 215 -14.16 -7.02 -13.14
CA VAL A 215 -12.82 -6.99 -13.70
C VAL A 215 -12.87 -7.26 -15.21
N PHE A 216 -13.36 -8.43 -15.61
CA PHE A 216 -13.50 -8.80 -17.01
C PHE A 216 -14.93 -9.30 -17.29
N PRO A 217 -15.62 -8.71 -18.24
CA PRO A 217 -15.22 -7.66 -19.19
C PRO A 217 -15.47 -6.21 -18.70
N GLY A 218 -15.77 -6.00 -17.42
CA GLY A 218 -16.24 -4.71 -16.90
C GLY A 218 -15.27 -3.54 -17.14
N ILE A 219 -14.00 -3.71 -16.76
CA ILE A 219 -13.00 -2.63 -16.85
C ILE A 219 -11.70 -3.05 -17.55
N GLN A 220 -11.47 -4.34 -17.75
CA GLN A 220 -10.26 -4.89 -18.41
C GLN A 220 -10.62 -5.82 -19.55
N GLY A 221 -9.65 -6.05 -20.46
CA GLY A 221 -9.65 -7.08 -21.48
C GLY A 221 -8.74 -8.24 -21.09
N GLY A 222 -7.78 -8.60 -21.97
CA GLY A 222 -6.87 -9.70 -21.76
C GLY A 222 -6.04 -9.58 -20.48
N PRO A 223 -5.97 -10.63 -19.64
CA PRO A 223 -5.15 -10.64 -18.45
C PRO A 223 -3.67 -10.71 -18.80
N LEU A 224 -2.82 -10.19 -17.90
CA LEU A 224 -1.37 -10.22 -18.02
C LEU A 224 -0.83 -11.52 -17.42
N MET A 225 -0.78 -12.59 -18.21
CA MET A 225 -0.48 -13.93 -17.70
C MET A 225 0.94 -14.06 -17.11
N HIS A 226 1.92 -13.32 -17.64
CA HIS A 226 3.27 -13.25 -17.08
C HIS A 226 3.28 -12.57 -15.69
N VAL A 227 2.43 -11.57 -15.48
CA VAL A 227 2.26 -10.92 -14.17
C VAL A 227 1.54 -11.86 -13.19
N ILE A 228 0.52 -12.58 -13.65
CA ILE A 228 -0.20 -13.57 -12.82
C ILE A 228 0.74 -14.70 -12.39
N ALA A 229 1.60 -15.17 -13.29
CA ALA A 229 2.65 -16.14 -12.95
C ALA A 229 3.60 -15.59 -11.87
N ALA A 230 4.01 -14.33 -12.01
CA ALA A 230 4.86 -13.67 -11.02
C ALA A 230 4.13 -13.46 -9.68
N LYS A 231 2.82 -13.20 -9.67
CA LYS A 231 2.00 -13.20 -8.45
C LYS A 231 1.98 -14.57 -7.79
N ALA A 232 1.81 -15.66 -8.56
CA ALA A 232 1.84 -17.02 -8.03
C ALA A 232 3.18 -17.36 -7.36
N VAL A 233 4.30 -16.89 -7.92
CA VAL A 233 5.63 -17.01 -7.30
C VAL A 233 5.72 -16.19 -6.03
N CYS A 234 5.31 -14.91 -6.08
CA CYS A 234 5.32 -14.00 -4.93
C CYS A 234 4.52 -14.57 -3.76
N PHE A 235 3.32 -15.08 -3.99
CA PHE A 235 2.48 -15.63 -2.92
C PHE A 235 3.10 -16.90 -2.31
N LYS A 236 3.77 -17.74 -3.13
CA LYS A 236 4.51 -18.87 -2.60
C LYS A 236 5.69 -18.45 -1.71
N GLU A 237 6.44 -17.43 -2.12
CA GLU A 237 7.50 -16.86 -1.28
C GLU A 237 6.94 -16.28 0.02
N ALA A 238 5.78 -15.60 -0.05
CA ALA A 238 5.13 -14.99 1.11
C ALA A 238 4.54 -16.02 2.10
N LEU A 239 4.25 -17.24 1.65
CA LEU A 239 3.82 -18.36 2.50
C LEU A 239 4.98 -19.01 3.28
N GLN A 240 6.23 -18.69 2.97
CA GLN A 240 7.38 -19.29 3.65
C GLN A 240 7.67 -18.59 4.98
N PRO A 241 8.27 -19.29 5.97
CA PRO A 241 8.65 -18.71 7.25
C PRO A 241 9.55 -17.47 7.13
N GLU A 242 10.46 -17.47 6.18
CA GLU A 242 11.42 -16.38 5.94
C GLU A 242 10.72 -15.05 5.57
N PHE A 243 9.52 -15.13 5.02
CA PHE A 243 8.74 -13.93 4.75
C PHE A 243 8.21 -13.28 6.03
N LYS A 244 7.88 -14.07 7.05
CA LYS A 244 7.49 -13.54 8.37
C LYS A 244 8.67 -12.82 9.04
N ASP A 245 9.88 -13.37 8.91
CA ASP A 245 11.10 -12.72 9.41
C ASP A 245 11.37 -11.41 8.67
N TYR A 246 11.18 -11.40 7.35
CA TYR A 246 11.27 -10.18 6.53
C TYR A 246 10.26 -9.12 6.98
N ALA A 247 8.99 -9.49 7.16
CA ALA A 247 7.94 -8.56 7.59
C ALA A 247 8.23 -7.98 8.98
N LYS A 248 8.69 -8.81 9.92
CA LYS A 248 9.14 -8.38 11.25
C LYS A 248 10.31 -7.41 11.16
N MET A 249 11.31 -7.74 10.35
CA MET A 249 12.49 -6.90 10.16
C MET A 249 12.13 -5.52 9.54
N ILE A 250 11.14 -5.45 8.68
CA ILE A 250 10.64 -4.16 8.14
C ILE A 250 10.20 -3.24 9.28
N VAL A 251 9.41 -3.76 10.22
CA VAL A 251 8.87 -2.97 11.33
C VAL A 251 9.98 -2.59 12.31
N GLU A 252 10.87 -3.52 12.64
CA GLU A 252 12.03 -3.27 13.51
C GLU A 252 12.94 -2.19 12.92
N ASN A 253 13.23 -2.26 11.62
CA ASN A 253 14.00 -1.24 10.89
C ASN A 253 13.29 0.12 10.91
N ALA A 254 11.98 0.15 10.69
CA ALA A 254 11.22 1.40 10.71
C ALA A 254 11.26 2.06 12.10
N GLN A 255 11.09 1.27 13.16
CA GLN A 255 11.20 1.76 14.53
C GLN A 255 12.61 2.25 14.88
N ALA A 256 13.64 1.54 14.42
CA ALA A 256 15.04 1.93 14.62
C ALA A 256 15.35 3.25 13.88
N LEU A 257 14.88 3.39 12.63
CA LEU A 257 15.05 4.62 11.86
C LEU A 257 14.32 5.80 12.53
N CYS A 258 13.08 5.61 12.97
CA CYS A 258 12.34 6.63 13.74
C CYS A 258 13.13 7.12 14.96
N LYS A 259 13.61 6.19 15.79
CA LYS A 259 14.40 6.52 16.98
C LYS A 259 15.68 7.26 16.62
N GLY A 260 16.37 6.81 15.57
CA GLY A 260 17.59 7.45 15.09
C GLY A 260 17.37 8.90 14.62
N LEU A 261 16.27 9.17 13.96
CA LEU A 261 15.88 10.52 13.52
C LEU A 261 15.48 11.40 14.71
N GLN A 262 14.65 10.88 15.61
CA GLN A 262 14.22 11.60 16.82
C GLN A 262 15.40 11.95 17.73
N LYS A 263 16.35 11.02 17.92
CA LYS A 263 17.60 11.28 18.69
C LYS A 263 18.39 12.46 18.10
N ARG A 264 18.24 12.73 16.81
CA ARG A 264 18.89 13.83 16.09
C ARG A 264 18.01 15.07 15.96
N GLY A 265 16.91 15.14 16.73
CA GLY A 265 15.99 16.28 16.76
C GLY A 265 15.22 16.47 15.44
N ILE A 266 14.78 15.38 14.85
CA ILE A 266 13.87 15.36 13.69
C ILE A 266 12.53 14.83 14.17
N ASP A 267 11.48 15.60 13.96
CA ASP A 267 10.15 15.29 14.46
C ASP A 267 9.46 14.23 13.55
N ILE A 268 8.78 13.30 14.18
CA ILE A 268 8.02 12.24 13.52
C ILE A 268 6.53 12.41 13.83
N VAL A 269 5.71 12.50 12.79
CA VAL A 269 4.25 12.55 12.92
C VAL A 269 3.78 11.31 13.69
N SER A 270 2.82 11.49 14.59
CA SER A 270 2.30 10.48 15.54
C SER A 270 3.36 9.93 16.54
N GLY A 271 4.53 10.57 16.66
CA GLY A 271 5.56 10.19 17.60
C GLY A 271 6.30 8.87 17.30
N GLY A 272 6.07 8.25 16.14
CA GLY A 272 6.72 6.99 15.77
C GLY A 272 5.99 6.21 14.68
N THR A 273 6.24 4.90 14.61
CA THR A 273 5.61 4.00 13.64
C THR A 273 5.35 2.61 14.22
N ASP A 274 4.26 2.00 13.76
CA ASP A 274 3.90 0.60 14.02
C ASP A 274 4.07 -0.28 12.78
N ASN A 275 4.45 0.30 11.64
CA ASN A 275 4.51 -0.39 10.36
C ASN A 275 5.83 -0.14 9.59
N HIS A 276 5.79 -0.09 8.28
CA HIS A 276 6.94 -0.01 7.37
C HIS A 276 7.37 1.41 7.00
N LEU A 277 6.59 2.42 7.38
CA LEU A 277 6.83 3.82 6.98
C LEU A 277 6.69 4.77 8.18
N MET A 278 7.19 5.98 7.99
CA MET A 278 7.02 7.10 8.89
C MET A 278 6.85 8.39 8.10
N LEU A 279 6.16 9.36 8.70
CA LEU A 279 6.09 10.72 8.21
C LEU A 279 7.00 11.60 9.06
N VAL A 280 7.88 12.34 8.42
CA VAL A 280 8.77 13.31 9.05
C VAL A 280 8.11 14.68 8.99
N ASP A 281 8.00 15.35 10.11
CA ASP A 281 7.55 16.74 10.21
C ASP A 281 8.78 17.67 10.19
N LEU A 282 8.86 18.54 9.18
CA LEU A 282 10.01 19.41 8.94
C LEU A 282 9.79 20.84 9.44
N ARG A 283 8.62 21.15 10.02
CA ARG A 283 8.28 22.52 10.43
C ARG A 283 9.25 23.08 11.45
N SER A 284 9.67 22.28 12.43
CA SER A 284 10.64 22.70 13.44
C SER A 284 12.03 22.99 12.89
N LEU A 285 12.37 22.43 11.73
CA LEU A 285 13.65 22.63 11.04
C LEU A 285 13.62 23.80 10.05
N GLY A 286 12.45 24.38 9.79
CA GLY A 286 12.29 25.44 8.79
C GLY A 286 12.56 24.98 7.34
N VAL A 287 12.46 23.67 7.06
CA VAL A 287 12.70 23.06 5.74
C VAL A 287 11.37 22.55 5.19
N THR A 288 11.13 22.73 3.91
CA THR A 288 9.96 22.16 3.24
C THR A 288 10.20 20.71 2.77
N GLY A 289 9.11 19.98 2.56
CA GLY A 289 9.19 18.62 2.01
C GLY A 289 9.91 18.58 0.66
N LYS A 290 9.64 19.55 -0.21
CA LYS A 290 10.31 19.67 -1.50
C LYS A 290 11.83 19.94 -1.37
N GLN A 291 12.21 20.76 -0.42
CA GLN A 291 13.64 21.01 -0.15
C GLN A 291 14.33 19.74 0.36
N MET A 292 13.73 19.05 1.33
CA MET A 292 14.29 17.80 1.84
C MET A 292 14.37 16.72 0.76
N GLU A 293 13.31 16.54 -0.05
CA GLU A 293 13.29 15.58 -1.16
C GLU A 293 14.50 15.82 -2.10
N ASN A 294 14.75 17.08 -2.49
CA ASN A 294 15.88 17.44 -3.36
C ASN A 294 17.23 17.20 -2.68
N LEU A 295 17.41 17.64 -1.44
CA LEU A 295 18.67 17.46 -0.69
C LEU A 295 19.01 15.99 -0.50
N LEU A 296 18.03 15.14 -0.22
CA LEU A 296 18.26 13.71 -0.08
C LEU A 296 18.53 13.01 -1.41
N ASP A 297 17.92 13.47 -2.51
CA ASP A 297 18.20 12.95 -3.86
C ASP A 297 19.66 13.22 -4.26
N GLU A 298 20.20 14.39 -3.92
CA GLU A 298 21.61 14.74 -4.15
C GLU A 298 22.60 13.77 -3.48
N VAL A 299 22.21 13.14 -2.39
CA VAL A 299 23.03 12.16 -1.66
C VAL A 299 22.57 10.71 -1.90
N ASN A 300 21.75 10.46 -2.91
CA ASN A 300 21.22 9.16 -3.33
C ASN A 300 20.33 8.48 -2.26
N ILE A 301 19.60 9.27 -1.48
CA ILE A 301 18.54 8.80 -0.58
C ILE A 301 17.19 9.19 -1.19
N THR A 302 16.47 8.22 -1.73
CA THR A 302 15.16 8.47 -2.36
C THR A 302 14.05 8.52 -1.31
N CYS A 303 13.29 9.59 -1.32
CA CYS A 303 12.05 9.74 -0.57
C CYS A 303 10.99 10.48 -1.40
N ASN A 304 9.83 10.75 -0.85
CA ASN A 304 8.87 11.65 -1.47
C ASN A 304 8.41 12.71 -0.45
N LYS A 305 8.25 13.95 -0.94
CA LYS A 305 7.52 14.96 -0.17
C LYS A 305 6.11 14.47 0.10
N ASN A 306 5.60 14.76 1.28
CA ASN A 306 4.29 14.32 1.73
C ASN A 306 3.66 15.36 2.65
N ALA A 307 2.37 15.65 2.44
CA ALA A 307 1.63 16.46 3.37
C ALA A 307 1.61 15.82 4.76
N ILE A 308 1.59 16.66 5.77
CA ILE A 308 1.42 16.27 7.18
C ILE A 308 0.07 16.80 7.68
N PRO A 309 -0.47 16.30 8.80
CA PRO A 309 -1.70 16.84 9.37
C PRO A 309 -1.59 18.36 9.60
N ASN A 310 -2.63 19.10 9.19
CA ASN A 310 -2.67 20.57 9.27
C ASN A 310 -1.49 21.24 8.55
N ASP A 311 -1.08 20.71 7.41
CA ASP A 311 0.05 21.24 6.65
C ASP A 311 -0.23 22.66 6.14
N PRO A 312 0.61 23.66 6.51
CA PRO A 312 0.44 25.04 6.02
C PRO A 312 0.89 25.23 4.57
N GLN A 313 1.59 24.26 3.98
CA GLN A 313 2.11 24.33 2.62
C GLN A 313 1.15 23.72 1.60
N SER A 314 1.30 24.09 0.35
CA SER A 314 0.56 23.47 -0.74
C SER A 314 1.00 22.01 -0.97
N PRO A 315 0.18 21.16 -1.60
CA PRO A 315 0.55 19.77 -1.93
C PRO A 315 1.79 19.62 -2.81
N PHE A 316 2.18 20.67 -3.52
CA PHE A 316 3.39 20.70 -4.38
C PHE A 316 4.68 21.00 -3.60
N VAL A 317 4.57 21.50 -2.39
CA VAL A 317 5.69 21.88 -1.52
C VAL A 317 5.77 20.98 -0.30
N THR A 318 4.69 20.86 0.46
CA THR A 318 4.51 20.12 1.72
C THR A 318 5.45 20.57 2.85
N SER A 319 5.11 20.18 4.07
CA SER A 319 5.96 20.38 5.26
C SER A 319 6.57 19.08 5.77
N GLY A 320 6.39 17.99 5.05
CA GLY A 320 6.91 16.68 5.43
C GLY A 320 7.42 15.84 4.28
N VAL A 321 8.02 14.73 4.64
CA VAL A 321 8.39 13.65 3.73
C VAL A 321 7.99 12.31 4.30
N ARG A 322 7.78 11.32 3.41
CA ARG A 322 7.54 9.92 3.78
C ARG A 322 8.81 9.12 3.56
N LEU A 323 9.20 8.39 4.59
CA LEU A 323 10.30 7.43 4.58
C LEU A 323 9.74 6.01 4.82
N GLY A 324 10.39 5.01 4.27
CA GLY A 324 10.00 3.61 4.48
C GLY A 324 11.19 2.66 4.41
N THR A 325 11.05 1.50 5.04
CA THR A 325 12.16 0.56 5.23
C THR A 325 12.04 -0.75 4.46
N ALA A 326 10.92 -1.00 3.76
CA ALA A 326 10.72 -2.26 3.04
C ALA A 326 11.80 -2.54 1.98
N ALA A 327 12.23 -1.51 1.23
CA ALA A 327 13.25 -1.65 0.20
C ALA A 327 14.63 -1.98 0.77
N VAL A 328 15.06 -1.25 1.81
CA VAL A 328 16.37 -1.48 2.45
C VAL A 328 16.38 -2.80 3.22
N THR A 329 15.26 -3.21 3.80
CA THR A 329 15.12 -4.55 4.42
C THR A 329 15.25 -5.66 3.38
N SER A 330 14.68 -5.49 2.18
CA SER A 330 14.83 -6.45 1.07
C SER A 330 16.29 -6.59 0.60
N ARG A 331 17.11 -5.56 0.78
CA ARG A 331 18.55 -5.59 0.52
C ARG A 331 19.34 -6.31 1.61
N GLY A 332 18.74 -6.54 2.80
CA GLY A 332 19.37 -7.21 3.92
C GLY A 332 19.83 -6.28 5.05
N MET A 333 19.52 -4.98 4.97
CA MET A 333 19.83 -4.02 6.05
C MET A 333 19.05 -4.36 7.32
N LYS A 334 19.66 -4.07 8.46
CA LYS A 334 19.21 -4.43 9.80
C LYS A 334 19.06 -3.18 10.68
N PRO A 335 18.45 -3.28 11.89
CA PRO A 335 18.26 -2.15 12.78
C PRO A 335 19.54 -1.35 13.11
N GLU A 336 20.70 -1.99 13.20
CA GLU A 336 21.97 -1.30 13.42
C GLU A 336 22.39 -0.40 12.23
N ASP A 337 21.99 -0.73 11.00
CA ASP A 337 22.27 0.09 9.82
C ASP A 337 21.35 1.33 9.76
N MET A 338 20.21 1.31 10.45
CA MET A 338 19.24 2.40 10.44
C MET A 338 19.77 3.67 11.12
N ASP A 339 20.65 3.53 12.11
CA ASP A 339 21.28 4.69 12.76
C ASP A 339 22.21 5.44 11.79
N LYS A 340 22.92 4.72 10.90
CA LYS A 340 23.73 5.32 9.82
C LYS A 340 22.86 6.04 8.78
N ILE A 341 21.71 5.47 8.44
CA ILE A 341 20.74 6.13 7.55
C ILE A 341 20.21 7.40 8.21
N ALA A 342 19.83 7.34 9.48
CA ALA A 342 19.39 8.50 10.24
C ALA A 342 20.47 9.59 10.33
N GLU A 343 21.73 9.20 10.50
CA GLU A 343 22.89 10.10 10.49
C GLU A 343 23.03 10.80 9.14
N ALA A 344 23.05 10.03 8.04
CA ALA A 344 23.14 10.60 6.70
C ALA A 344 22.00 11.59 6.40
N ILE A 345 20.77 11.28 6.79
CA ILE A 345 19.61 12.15 6.64
C ILE A 345 19.79 13.43 7.47
N ALA A 346 20.14 13.29 8.75
CA ALA A 346 20.26 14.44 9.67
C ALA A 346 21.37 15.38 9.25
N MET A 347 22.56 14.89 8.89
CA MET A 347 23.66 15.76 8.44
C MET A 347 23.31 16.48 7.16
N THR A 348 22.65 15.80 6.21
CA THR A 348 22.23 16.44 4.95
C THR A 348 21.27 17.61 5.19
N LEU A 349 20.42 17.52 6.22
CA LEU A 349 19.45 18.58 6.55
C LEU A 349 20.04 19.73 7.39
N LYS A 350 21.03 19.46 8.22
CA LYS A 350 21.46 20.38 9.29
C LYS A 350 22.87 20.94 9.10
N GLU A 351 23.69 20.32 8.27
CA GLU A 351 25.10 20.65 8.13
C GLU A 351 25.40 21.06 6.67
N GLU A 352 25.70 22.33 6.47
CA GLU A 352 26.14 22.84 5.16
C GLU A 352 27.45 22.16 4.72
N GLY A 353 27.48 21.70 3.47
CA GLY A 353 28.68 21.02 2.92
C GLY A 353 28.85 19.56 3.35
N SER A 354 27.83 18.95 3.97
CA SER A 354 27.89 17.54 4.43
C SER A 354 27.64 16.49 3.34
N GLN A 355 27.29 16.90 2.11
CA GLN A 355 26.84 16.01 1.04
C GLN A 355 27.80 14.85 0.75
N GLU A 356 29.10 15.14 0.68
CA GLU A 356 30.11 14.09 0.39
C GLU A 356 30.23 13.07 1.54
N LYS A 357 30.07 13.51 2.79
CA LYS A 357 30.06 12.60 3.94
C LYS A 357 28.80 11.72 3.91
N ALA A 358 27.64 12.31 3.63
CA ALA A 358 26.39 11.57 3.52
C ALA A 358 26.45 10.54 2.37
N LYS A 359 26.96 10.93 1.20
CA LYS A 359 27.21 10.00 0.07
C LYS A 359 28.14 8.86 0.43
N ALA A 360 29.17 9.11 1.23
CA ALA A 360 30.10 8.08 1.68
C ALA A 360 29.39 7.03 2.54
N ILE A 361 28.50 7.45 3.46
CA ILE A 361 27.68 6.54 4.27
C ILE A 361 26.73 5.72 3.37
N VAL A 362 26.05 6.39 2.43
CA VAL A 362 25.15 5.71 1.49
C VAL A 362 25.92 4.68 0.66
N LYS A 363 27.10 5.05 0.17
CA LYS A 363 27.97 4.15 -0.61
C LYS A 363 28.40 2.94 0.22
N GLU A 364 28.84 3.14 1.46
CA GLU A 364 29.21 2.04 2.36
C GLU A 364 28.06 1.05 2.52
N LEU A 365 26.85 1.54 2.79
CA LEU A 365 25.66 0.70 2.97
C LEU A 365 25.26 0.00 1.66
N THR A 366 25.32 0.67 0.53
CA THR A 366 24.93 0.08 -0.74
C THR A 366 25.94 -0.91 -1.29
N ASP A 367 27.23 -0.74 -0.99
CA ASP A 367 28.29 -1.72 -1.29
C ASP A 367 28.14 -2.98 -0.41
N LYS A 368 27.83 -2.79 0.88
CA LYS A 368 27.58 -3.90 1.82
C LYS A 368 26.31 -4.69 1.47
N TYR A 369 25.29 -4.01 0.97
CA TYR A 369 24.00 -4.58 0.66
C TYR A 369 23.58 -4.25 -0.80
N PRO A 370 24.24 -4.86 -1.79
CA PRO A 370 23.97 -4.57 -3.19
C PRO A 370 22.54 -4.97 -3.59
N LEU A 371 22.02 -4.34 -4.64
CA LEU A 371 20.77 -4.76 -5.25
C LEU A 371 20.90 -6.19 -5.77
N VAL A 372 19.96 -7.04 -5.41
CA VAL A 372 19.91 -8.41 -5.90
C VAL A 372 19.22 -8.38 -7.28
N GLY A 373 20.02 -8.44 -8.34
CA GLY A 373 19.59 -8.56 -9.74
C GLY A 373 19.27 -10.00 -10.11
#